data_46fcecadd401fe0dd2e096d2e2682ce3
#
_entry.id   46fcecadd401fe0dd2e096d2e2682ce3
#
_cell.length_a   1.000
_cell.length_b   1.000
_cell.length_c   1.000
_cell.angle_alpha   90.00
_cell.angle_beta   90.00
_cell.angle_gamma   90.00
#
_symmetry.space_group_name_H-M   'P 1'
#
loop_
_entity.id
_entity.type
_entity.pdbx_description
1 polymer ?
#
loop_
_entity_poly.entity_id
_entity_poly.type
_entity_poly.pdbx_seq_one_letter_code
_entity_poly.pdbx_strand_id
1 'polypeptide(L)'
;MEPGEVIISVDAGVKEGEGMGLGALCRDVNGNLLCGWEGRRREEFEARVAEAEAVLNALREAQKMKYTRVHVESDCKTVIEALQCRTLGHSDFHIVISNILKLCVGFNSVSWSYVRRTFNRATHLLAHSCVVGVSRFLNGTSIPRYIVETAKTDLSIRL
;
A
#
# COMPACT_ATOMS: atom_id res chain seq x y z
N MET A 1 -0.65 17.76 8.36
CA MET A 1 -1.48 16.53 8.40
C MET A 1 -2.67 16.79 9.31
N GLU A 2 -3.86 16.53 8.83
CA GLU A 2 -5.08 16.84 9.59
C GLU A 2 -5.41 15.73 10.59
N PRO A 3 -6.11 16.06 11.71
CA PRO A 3 -6.57 15.05 12.67
C PRO A 3 -7.45 14.00 11.98
N GLY A 4 -7.23 12.73 12.30
CA GLY A 4 -7.96 11.61 11.69
C GLY A 4 -7.43 11.14 10.35
N GLU A 5 -6.34 11.73 9.86
CA GLU A 5 -5.64 11.24 8.68
C GLU A 5 -4.79 10.03 9.03
N VAL A 6 -4.80 9.03 8.17
CA VAL A 6 -3.91 7.87 8.28
C VAL A 6 -2.95 7.83 7.10
N ILE A 7 -1.78 7.28 7.33
CA ILE A 7 -0.76 7.08 6.30
C ILE A 7 -0.69 5.60 6.00
N ILE A 8 -0.85 5.24 4.74
CA ILE A 8 -0.78 3.85 4.29
C ILE A 8 0.42 3.70 3.36
N SER A 9 1.37 2.90 3.80
CA SER A 9 2.52 2.50 2.98
C SER A 9 2.15 1.23 2.24
N VAL A 10 2.38 1.18 0.93
CA VAL A 10 2.04 0.02 0.09
C VAL A 10 3.25 -0.51 -0.64
N ASP A 11 3.25 -1.78 -0.94
CA ASP A 11 4.25 -2.43 -1.79
C ASP A 11 3.67 -3.70 -2.42
N ALA A 12 4.30 -4.13 -3.50
CA ALA A 12 3.99 -5.40 -4.16
C ALA A 12 5.28 -6.15 -4.46
N GLY A 13 5.20 -7.47 -4.41
CA GLY A 13 6.29 -8.34 -4.83
C GLY A 13 5.79 -9.34 -5.85
N VAL A 14 6.47 -9.43 -7.00
CA VAL A 14 6.15 -10.40 -8.05
C VAL A 14 7.24 -11.45 -8.06
N LYS A 15 6.85 -12.73 -7.96
CA LYS A 15 7.76 -13.88 -8.08
C LYS A 15 7.27 -14.76 -9.21
N GLU A 16 8.17 -15.01 -10.17
CA GLU A 16 7.88 -15.91 -11.29
C GLU A 16 7.42 -17.28 -10.79
N GLY A 17 6.29 -17.77 -11.32
CA GLY A 17 5.69 -19.04 -10.93
C GLY A 17 4.92 -19.02 -9.59
N GLU A 18 5.00 -17.97 -8.81
CA GLU A 18 4.37 -17.88 -7.48
C GLU A 18 3.30 -16.78 -7.36
N GLY A 19 3.09 -15.98 -8.41
CA GLY A 19 2.14 -14.87 -8.41
C GLY A 19 2.71 -13.61 -7.77
N MET A 20 1.84 -12.80 -7.19
CA MET A 20 2.23 -11.53 -6.58
C MET A 20 1.77 -11.41 -5.14
N GLY A 21 2.61 -10.83 -4.31
CA GLY A 21 2.29 -10.44 -2.94
C GLY A 21 1.94 -8.96 -2.87
N LEU A 22 0.91 -8.62 -2.12
CA LEU A 22 0.48 -7.25 -1.85
C LEU A 22 0.60 -6.99 -0.36
N GLY A 23 1.16 -5.84 0.01
CA GLY A 23 1.31 -5.45 1.40
C GLY A 23 0.93 -3.99 1.62
N ALA A 24 0.38 -3.72 2.80
CA ALA A 24 0.08 -2.38 3.24
C ALA A 24 0.20 -2.28 4.76
N LEU A 25 0.78 -1.19 5.24
CA LEU A 25 0.85 -0.85 6.66
C LEU A 25 0.25 0.53 6.88
N CYS A 26 -0.64 0.62 7.85
CA CYS A 26 -1.35 1.83 8.21
C CYS A 26 -0.84 2.36 9.54
N ARG A 27 -0.48 3.64 9.57
CA ARG A 27 -0.07 4.33 10.79
C ARG A 27 -0.80 5.65 10.96
N ASP A 28 -0.86 6.12 12.19
CA ASP A 28 -1.41 7.44 12.48
C ASP A 28 -0.39 8.56 12.22
N VAL A 29 -0.81 9.78 12.42
CA VAL A 29 0.04 10.98 12.23
C VAL A 29 1.24 11.03 13.18
N ASN A 30 1.19 10.32 14.30
CA ASN A 30 2.28 10.24 15.27
C ASN A 30 3.26 9.10 14.97
N GLY A 31 3.00 8.33 13.90
CA GLY A 31 3.83 7.21 13.50
C GLY A 31 3.48 5.89 14.18
N ASN A 32 2.41 5.83 14.96
CA ASN A 32 1.96 4.59 15.59
C ASN A 32 1.35 3.66 14.55
N LEU A 33 1.82 2.43 14.52
CA LEU A 33 1.30 1.40 13.63
C LEU A 33 -0.07 0.94 14.11
N LEU A 34 -1.09 1.12 13.26
CA LEU A 34 -2.48 0.81 13.59
C LEU A 34 -2.88 -0.57 13.11
N CYS A 35 -2.58 -0.88 11.86
CA CYS A 35 -2.97 -2.13 11.22
C CYS A 35 -2.17 -2.37 9.95
N GLY A 36 -2.40 -3.49 9.31
CA GLY A 36 -1.81 -3.83 8.04
C GLY A 36 -2.66 -4.84 7.29
N TRP A 37 -2.36 -5.00 6.02
CA TRP A 37 -3.01 -5.98 5.15
C TRP A 37 -1.94 -6.68 4.32
N GLU A 38 -2.11 -7.97 4.13
CA GLU A 38 -1.28 -8.74 3.24
C GLU A 38 -2.13 -9.71 2.44
N GLY A 39 -1.71 -9.98 1.22
CA GLY A 39 -2.37 -10.95 0.38
C GLY A 39 -1.45 -11.39 -0.75
N ARG A 40 -1.67 -12.60 -1.23
CA ARG A 40 -0.96 -13.11 -2.39
C ARG A 40 -1.96 -13.61 -3.41
N ARG A 41 -1.80 -13.14 -4.64
CA ARG A 41 -2.61 -13.54 -5.79
C ARG A 41 -1.80 -14.43 -6.71
N ARG A 42 -2.49 -15.33 -7.41
CA ARG A 42 -1.86 -16.25 -8.37
C ARG A 42 -1.49 -15.56 -9.68
N GLU A 43 -2.19 -14.48 -10.01
CA GLU A 43 -1.92 -13.70 -11.21
C GLU A 43 -0.53 -13.08 -11.14
N GLU A 44 0.17 -13.11 -12.25
CA GLU A 44 1.46 -12.46 -12.40
C GLU A 44 1.29 -11.27 -13.33
N PHE A 45 1.31 -10.07 -12.76
CA PHE A 45 1.29 -8.84 -13.52
C PHE A 45 2.70 -8.26 -13.66
N GLU A 46 2.87 -7.42 -14.64
CA GLU A 46 4.02 -6.52 -14.72
C GLU A 46 4.16 -5.75 -13.38
N ALA A 47 5.41 -5.48 -12.97
CA ALA A 47 5.71 -4.90 -11.66
C ALA A 47 4.89 -3.63 -11.36
N ARG A 48 4.80 -2.69 -12.29
CA ARG A 48 4.02 -1.45 -12.08
C ARG A 48 2.52 -1.70 -11.91
N VAL A 49 1.98 -2.72 -12.58
CA VAL A 49 0.58 -3.11 -12.44
C VAL A 49 0.34 -3.72 -11.06
N ALA A 50 1.25 -4.58 -10.60
CA ALA A 50 1.18 -5.15 -9.26
C ALA A 50 1.26 -4.06 -8.17
N GLU A 51 2.12 -3.06 -8.35
CA GLU A 51 2.23 -1.92 -7.43
C GLU A 51 0.93 -1.09 -7.40
N ALA A 52 0.32 -0.86 -8.56
CA ALA A 52 -0.98 -0.18 -8.62
C ALA A 52 -2.09 -1.03 -7.96
N GLU A 53 -2.09 -2.34 -8.14
CA GLU A 53 -3.01 -3.25 -7.46
C GLU A 53 -2.85 -3.20 -5.94
N ALA A 54 -1.62 -3.04 -5.43
CA ALA A 54 -1.38 -2.87 -4.00
C ALA A 54 -2.05 -1.60 -3.46
N VAL A 55 -1.98 -0.50 -4.20
CA VAL A 55 -2.68 0.75 -3.85
C VAL A 55 -4.20 0.54 -3.85
N LEU A 56 -4.74 -0.06 -4.91
CA LEU A 56 -6.17 -0.31 -5.03
C LEU A 56 -6.70 -1.17 -3.87
N ASN A 57 -5.99 -2.26 -3.56
CA ASN A 57 -6.35 -3.13 -2.46
C ASN A 57 -6.30 -2.40 -1.12
N ALA A 58 -5.27 -1.62 -0.87
CA ALA A 58 -5.13 -0.85 0.36
C ALA A 58 -6.26 0.16 0.56
N LEU A 59 -6.67 0.86 -0.50
CA LEU A 59 -7.79 1.80 -0.43
C LEU A 59 -9.14 1.08 -0.19
N ARG A 60 -9.35 -0.07 -0.79
CA ARG A 60 -10.55 -0.90 -0.53
C ARG A 60 -10.62 -1.30 0.94
N GLU A 61 -9.51 -1.74 1.50
CA GLU A 61 -9.45 -2.11 2.92
C GLU A 61 -9.61 -0.90 3.84
N ALA A 62 -9.00 0.23 3.49
CA ALA A 62 -9.19 1.49 4.23
C ALA A 62 -10.65 1.94 4.24
N GLN A 63 -11.36 1.76 3.12
CA GLN A 63 -12.78 2.06 3.04
C GLN A 63 -13.62 1.15 3.96
N LYS A 64 -13.32 -0.14 4.01
CA LYS A 64 -13.95 -1.08 4.94
C LYS A 64 -13.72 -0.69 6.41
N MET A 65 -12.54 -0.18 6.71
CA MET A 65 -12.17 0.33 8.04
C MET A 65 -12.77 1.70 8.35
N LYS A 66 -13.47 2.30 7.38
CA LYS A 66 -14.11 3.62 7.49
C LYS A 66 -13.14 4.78 7.71
N TYR A 67 -11.90 4.63 7.25
CA TYR A 67 -10.99 5.75 7.14
C TYR A 67 -11.45 6.67 6.01
N THR A 68 -11.49 7.96 6.28
CA THR A 68 -12.01 8.94 5.32
C THR A 68 -10.94 9.89 4.80
N ARG A 69 -9.79 9.96 5.48
CA ARG A 69 -8.65 10.80 5.09
C ARG A 69 -7.41 9.93 5.05
N VAL A 70 -6.88 9.74 3.85
CA VAL A 70 -5.81 8.77 3.61
C VAL A 70 -4.69 9.43 2.84
N HIS A 71 -3.47 9.25 3.32
CA HIS A 71 -2.26 9.56 2.59
C HIS A 71 -1.55 8.26 2.23
N VAL A 72 -1.35 8.01 0.93
CA VAL A 72 -0.71 6.79 0.44
C VAL A 72 0.73 7.06 0.06
N GLU A 73 1.63 6.22 0.55
CA GLU A 73 3.04 6.22 0.19
C GLU A 73 3.39 4.96 -0.58
N SER A 74 4.14 5.11 -1.65
CA SER A 74 4.66 3.99 -2.45
C SER A 74 6.09 4.28 -2.90
N ASP A 75 6.90 3.26 -3.04
CA ASP A 75 8.24 3.37 -3.64
C ASP A 75 8.22 3.17 -5.17
N CYS A 76 7.05 3.02 -5.76
CA CYS A 76 6.86 2.98 -7.20
C CYS A 76 6.52 4.37 -7.74
N LYS A 77 7.53 5.07 -8.22
CA LYS A 77 7.40 6.43 -8.75
C LYS A 77 6.38 6.51 -9.89
N THR A 78 6.38 5.52 -10.78
CA THR A 78 5.47 5.46 -11.93
C THR A 78 4.00 5.48 -11.48
N VAL A 79 3.66 4.74 -10.45
CA VAL A 79 2.28 4.71 -9.91
C VAL A 79 1.91 6.06 -9.30
N ILE A 80 2.79 6.62 -8.47
CA ILE A 80 2.53 7.90 -7.81
C ILE A 80 2.38 9.02 -8.84
N GLU A 81 3.24 9.11 -9.84
CA GLU A 81 3.13 10.10 -10.91
C GLU A 81 1.81 9.95 -11.69
N ALA A 82 1.43 8.72 -12.03
CA ALA A 82 0.17 8.47 -12.74
C ALA A 82 -1.05 8.91 -11.92
N LEU A 83 -1.03 8.68 -10.62
CA LEU A 83 -2.11 9.10 -9.72
C LEU A 83 -2.17 10.62 -9.53
N GLN A 84 -1.01 11.25 -9.35
CA GLN A 84 -0.93 12.71 -9.20
C GLN A 84 -1.35 13.44 -10.47
N CYS A 85 -0.93 12.95 -11.64
CA CYS A 85 -1.28 13.52 -12.94
C CYS A 85 -2.63 13.06 -13.48
N ARG A 86 -3.29 12.12 -12.81
CA ARG A 86 -4.57 11.51 -13.22
C ARG A 86 -4.49 10.98 -14.65
N THR A 87 -3.41 10.27 -14.97
CA THR A 87 -3.11 9.77 -16.31
C THR A 87 -4.12 8.72 -16.73
N LEU A 88 -4.75 8.92 -17.89
CA LEU A 88 -5.71 7.99 -18.47
C LEU A 88 -5.07 7.22 -19.63
N GLY A 89 -5.61 6.04 -19.91
CA GLY A 89 -5.14 5.18 -21.00
C GLY A 89 -5.92 3.87 -21.03
N HIS A 90 -5.49 2.95 -21.90
CA HIS A 90 -6.18 1.69 -22.15
C HIS A 90 -5.37 0.44 -21.74
N SER A 91 -4.14 0.60 -21.28
CA SER A 91 -3.35 -0.52 -20.78
C SER A 91 -3.90 -1.02 -19.43
N ASP A 92 -3.51 -2.24 -19.05
CA ASP A 92 -3.88 -2.81 -17.74
C ASP A 92 -3.49 -1.88 -16.60
N PHE A 93 -2.31 -1.29 -16.67
CA PHE A 93 -1.86 -0.30 -15.69
C PHE A 93 -2.82 0.88 -15.58
N HIS A 94 -3.21 1.48 -16.71
CA HIS A 94 -4.11 2.63 -16.73
C HIS A 94 -5.53 2.27 -16.26
N ILE A 95 -5.99 1.04 -16.50
CA ILE A 95 -7.27 0.56 -15.99
C ILE A 95 -7.24 0.53 -14.46
N VAL A 96 -6.16 0.02 -13.86
CA VAL A 96 -6.00 0.01 -12.39
C VAL A 96 -5.94 1.43 -11.85
N ILE A 97 -5.17 2.32 -12.46
CA ILE A 97 -5.10 3.75 -12.07
C ILE A 97 -6.51 4.37 -12.10
N SER A 98 -7.27 4.14 -13.17
CA SER A 98 -8.66 4.63 -13.27
C SER A 98 -9.54 4.09 -12.13
N ASN A 99 -9.42 2.82 -11.80
CA ASN A 99 -10.18 2.21 -10.70
C ASN A 99 -9.81 2.83 -9.34
N ILE A 100 -8.53 3.12 -9.12
CA ILE A 100 -8.07 3.81 -7.91
C ILE A 100 -8.71 5.20 -7.81
N LEU A 101 -8.64 5.98 -8.90
CA LEU A 101 -9.19 7.34 -8.92
C LEU A 101 -10.71 7.36 -8.69
N LYS A 102 -11.43 6.38 -9.21
CA LYS A 102 -12.87 6.22 -8.96
C LYS A 102 -13.15 5.91 -7.48
N LEU A 103 -12.34 5.06 -6.89
CA LEU A 103 -12.48 4.69 -5.49
C LEU A 103 -12.22 5.89 -4.56
N CYS A 104 -11.33 6.80 -4.95
CA CYS A 104 -11.01 7.99 -4.19
C CYS A 104 -12.22 8.92 -3.93
N VAL A 105 -13.22 8.87 -4.80
CA VAL A 105 -14.46 9.66 -4.64
C VAL A 105 -15.17 9.36 -3.32
N GLY A 106 -15.02 8.14 -2.79
CA GLY A 106 -15.61 7.71 -1.53
C GLY A 106 -14.88 8.20 -0.27
N PHE A 107 -13.76 8.89 -0.42
CA PHE A 107 -12.98 9.44 0.69
C PHE A 107 -13.14 10.95 0.77
N ASN A 108 -12.97 11.51 1.97
CA ASN A 108 -12.95 12.97 2.14
C ASN A 108 -11.68 13.58 1.55
N SER A 109 -10.56 12.89 1.69
CA SER A 109 -9.31 13.27 1.02
C SER A 109 -8.42 12.05 0.80
N VAL A 110 -7.75 12.03 -0.34
CA VAL A 110 -6.69 11.07 -0.66
C VAL A 110 -5.53 11.86 -1.24
N SER A 111 -4.34 11.62 -0.72
CA SER A 111 -3.11 12.21 -1.23
C SER A 111 -2.04 11.14 -1.41
N TRP A 112 -1.02 11.47 -2.18
CA TRP A 112 -0.01 10.52 -2.64
C TRP A 112 1.38 11.07 -2.42
N SER A 113 2.32 10.22 -2.04
CA SER A 113 3.73 10.58 -2.10
C SER A 113 4.60 9.38 -2.46
N TYR A 114 5.63 9.66 -3.24
CA TYR A 114 6.71 8.74 -3.49
C TYR A 114 7.65 8.72 -2.30
N VAL A 115 8.06 7.53 -1.88
CA VAL A 115 9.10 7.34 -0.86
C VAL A 115 10.17 6.40 -1.40
N ARG A 116 11.39 6.59 -0.97
CA ARG A 116 12.47 5.69 -1.33
C ARG A 116 12.26 4.32 -0.69
N ARG A 117 12.69 3.26 -1.36
CA ARG A 117 12.59 1.88 -0.85
C ARG A 117 13.16 1.73 0.57
N THR A 118 14.23 2.45 0.89
CA THR A 118 14.83 2.44 2.22
C THR A 118 13.90 2.92 3.33
N PHE A 119 12.84 3.65 2.99
CA PHE A 119 11.80 4.12 3.92
C PHE A 119 10.51 3.30 3.85
N ASN A 120 10.52 2.22 3.08
CA ASN A 120 9.36 1.36 2.86
C ASN A 120 9.68 -0.12 3.09
N ARG A 121 10.68 -0.42 3.91
CA ARG A 121 11.18 -1.78 4.14
C ARG A 121 10.16 -2.69 4.82
N ALA A 122 9.44 -2.17 5.81
CA ALA A 122 8.47 -2.95 6.55
C ALA A 122 7.36 -3.45 5.64
N THR A 123 6.82 -2.58 4.79
CA THR A 123 5.78 -2.94 3.83
C THR A 123 6.32 -3.89 2.77
N HIS A 124 7.57 -3.69 2.32
CA HIS A 124 8.24 -4.59 1.39
C HIS A 124 8.36 -6.01 1.97
N LEU A 125 8.82 -6.14 3.21
CA LEU A 125 8.89 -7.42 3.90
C LEU A 125 7.52 -8.09 3.98
N LEU A 126 6.49 -7.33 4.30
CA LEU A 126 5.13 -7.84 4.39
C LEU A 126 4.63 -8.37 3.04
N ALA A 127 4.82 -7.61 1.96
CA ALA A 127 4.42 -8.02 0.61
C ALA A 127 5.12 -9.29 0.14
N HIS A 128 6.38 -9.50 0.54
CA HIS A 128 7.20 -10.64 0.14
C HIS A 128 7.07 -11.87 1.05
N SER A 129 6.44 -11.75 2.22
CA SER A 129 6.26 -12.84 3.17
C SER A 129 4.90 -13.52 3.09
N CYS A 130 4.01 -13.06 2.24
CA CYS A 130 2.65 -13.58 2.12
C CYS A 130 2.61 -15.03 1.64
N VAL A 131 1.68 -15.81 2.19
CA VAL A 131 1.39 -17.16 1.74
C VAL A 131 0.38 -17.12 0.59
N VAL A 132 0.63 -17.93 -0.46
CA VAL A 132 -0.25 -18.00 -1.64
C VAL A 132 -1.70 -18.32 -1.25
N GLY A 133 -2.64 -17.54 -1.81
CA GLY A 133 -4.07 -17.74 -1.59
C GLY A 133 -4.60 -17.25 -0.25
N VAL A 134 -3.75 -16.62 0.57
CA VAL A 134 -4.14 -16.07 1.87
C VAL A 134 -4.14 -14.55 1.81
N SER A 135 -5.27 -13.95 2.25
CA SER A 135 -5.35 -12.51 2.50
C SER A 135 -5.65 -12.32 3.98
N ARG A 136 -4.83 -11.52 4.66
CA ARG A 136 -4.97 -11.31 6.10
C ARG A 136 -5.02 -9.83 6.45
N PHE A 137 -5.93 -9.52 7.36
CA PHE A 137 -5.91 -8.25 8.09
C PHE A 137 -5.08 -8.45 9.37
N LEU A 138 -4.18 -7.51 9.63
CA LEU A 138 -3.27 -7.54 10.78
C LEU A 138 -3.52 -6.33 11.68
N ASN A 139 -3.66 -6.57 12.97
CA ASN A 139 -3.75 -5.49 13.95
C ASN A 139 -3.09 -5.89 15.27
N GLY A 140 -2.70 -4.90 16.05
CA GLY A 140 -2.14 -5.11 17.38
C GLY A 140 -1.08 -6.20 17.41
N THR A 141 -1.34 -7.28 18.16
CA THR A 141 -0.41 -8.39 18.35
C THR A 141 -0.26 -9.31 17.14
N SER A 142 -1.15 -9.22 16.15
CA SER A 142 -1.07 -10.06 14.95
C SER A 142 -0.04 -9.54 13.92
N ILE A 143 0.42 -8.29 14.05
CA ILE A 143 1.51 -7.78 13.23
C ILE A 143 2.82 -8.43 13.72
N PRO A 144 3.55 -9.13 12.82
CA PRO A 144 4.82 -9.75 13.22
C PRO A 144 5.79 -8.75 13.83
N ARG A 145 6.48 -9.14 14.88
CA ARG A 145 7.40 -8.26 15.60
C ARG A 145 8.48 -7.65 14.70
N TYR A 146 9.03 -8.45 13.77
CA TYR A 146 10.05 -7.95 12.85
C TYR A 146 9.52 -6.85 11.92
N ILE A 147 8.23 -6.89 11.57
CA ILE A 147 7.58 -5.83 10.80
C ILE A 147 7.46 -4.55 11.64
N VAL A 148 7.03 -4.68 12.89
CA VAL A 148 6.92 -3.53 13.81
C VAL A 148 8.27 -2.86 14.02
N GLU A 149 9.32 -3.63 14.25
CA GLU A 149 10.68 -3.12 14.45
C GLU A 149 11.22 -2.44 13.19
N THR A 150 11.00 -3.04 12.03
CA THR A 150 11.42 -2.45 10.76
C THR A 150 10.66 -1.15 10.48
N ALA A 151 9.37 -1.09 10.77
CA ALA A 151 8.57 0.11 10.60
C ALA A 151 9.09 1.27 11.47
N LYS A 152 9.51 0.99 12.70
CA LYS A 152 10.14 1.98 13.58
C LYS A 152 11.47 2.49 13.00
N THR A 153 12.28 1.61 12.44
CA THR A 153 13.54 1.97 11.79
C THR A 153 13.29 2.83 10.55
N ASP A 154 12.31 2.48 9.73
CA ASP A 154 11.93 3.27 8.54
C ASP A 154 11.57 4.72 8.94
N LEU A 155 10.83 4.89 10.03
CA LEU A 155 10.47 6.22 10.54
C LEU A 155 11.68 6.98 11.06
N SER A 156 12.57 6.35 11.82
CA SER A 156 13.73 7.01 12.40
C SER A 156 14.73 7.49 11.36
N ILE A 157 14.87 6.80 10.22
CA ILE A 157 15.72 7.22 9.10
C ILE A 157 15.18 8.49 8.43
N ARG A 158 13.86 8.70 8.44
CA ARG A 158 13.22 9.90 7.85
C ARG A 158 13.48 11.17 8.65
N LEU A 159 13.78 11.02 9.91
CA LEU A 159 14.05 12.14 10.80
C LEU A 159 15.52 12.59 10.69
#